data_871efe0ccb060a16530a7fbe1ebc9a21
#
_entry.id   871efe0ccb060a16530a7fbe1ebc9a21
#
_cell.length_a   1.000
_cell.length_b   1.000
_cell.length_c   1.000
_cell.angle_alpha   90.00
_cell.angle_beta   90.00
_cell.angle_gamma   90.00
#
_symmetry.space_group_name_H-M   'P 1'
#
loop_
_entity.id
_entity.type
_entity.pdbx_description
1 polymer ?
#
loop_
_entity_poly.entity_id
_entity_poly.type
_entity_poly.pdbx_seq_one_letter_code
_entity_poly.pdbx_strand_id
1 'polypeptide(L)'
;MTSFLDKLFGKRNDPPPAPPPAPAPSVAPGPDDAAAKRAALRRIIDEGRGDDRRNGDPYIGPRLGGTDILDRLIDSMRRNDPRGVHLDSMLMTLGALGGYACQAAVRAVAAAQGVPEERVFVVMFGADGKRYFYGDELNKPLLESQASLWSMAAGRARKLGCTRFPDVAEIAKHVASTVGTNAFGKPRVPAGMHLFDEPVTILARLWPAIQPEAAWFCTGPAEWPMLFGFAIQDLFERAKDAAPVENALALVMECAIPMSKVDLQAG
;
A
#
# COMPACT_ATOMS: atom_id res chain seq x y z
N MET A 1 -22.41 -54.47 -20.49
CA MET A 1 -22.46 -53.70 -19.25
C MET A 1 -21.69 -52.40 -19.49
N THR A 2 -22.35 -51.34 -19.90
CA THR A 2 -21.77 -50.02 -20.11
C THR A 2 -21.58 -49.36 -18.74
N SER A 3 -20.35 -48.94 -18.48
CA SER A 3 -19.93 -48.31 -17.20
C SER A 3 -20.77 -47.07 -16.89
N PHE A 4 -21.13 -46.88 -15.61
CA PHE A 4 -21.86 -45.72 -15.10
C PHE A 4 -21.14 -44.41 -15.46
N LEU A 5 -19.83 -44.43 -15.66
CA LEU A 5 -19.02 -43.26 -16.04
C LEU A 5 -19.22 -42.82 -17.50
N ASP A 6 -19.60 -43.73 -18.43
CA ASP A 6 -19.90 -43.38 -19.82
C ASP A 6 -21.21 -42.60 -19.99
N LYS A 7 -22.09 -42.61 -18.98
CA LYS A 7 -23.32 -41.84 -18.97
C LYS A 7 -23.18 -40.43 -18.42
N LEU A 8 -22.12 -40.14 -17.66
CA LEU A 8 -21.84 -38.83 -17.08
C LEU A 8 -20.97 -37.95 -17.98
N PHE A 9 -20.15 -38.57 -18.84
CA PHE A 9 -19.26 -37.85 -19.76
C PHE A 9 -19.56 -38.30 -21.19
N GLY A 10 -20.70 -37.82 -21.75
CA GLY A 10 -21.03 -38.05 -23.15
C GLY A 10 -19.87 -37.65 -24.05
N LYS A 11 -19.44 -38.56 -24.91
CA LYS A 11 -18.47 -38.32 -25.97
C LYS A 11 -18.95 -37.17 -26.85
N ARG A 12 -18.48 -35.95 -26.60
CA ARG A 12 -18.52 -34.86 -27.59
C ARG A 12 -17.20 -34.86 -28.33
N ASN A 13 -17.24 -35.33 -29.57
CA ASN A 13 -16.19 -35.17 -30.57
C ASN A 13 -16.36 -33.82 -31.31
N ASP A 14 -16.79 -32.77 -30.64
CA ASP A 14 -16.81 -31.45 -31.24
C ASP A 14 -15.40 -30.82 -31.07
N PRO A 15 -14.82 -30.27 -32.13
CA PRO A 15 -13.56 -29.54 -32.01
C PRO A 15 -13.76 -28.39 -31.03
N PRO A 16 -12.76 -28.04 -30.19
CA PRO A 16 -12.89 -26.93 -29.28
C PRO A 16 -13.25 -25.64 -30.05
N PRO A 17 -14.16 -24.81 -29.55
CA PRO A 17 -14.48 -23.56 -30.18
C PRO A 17 -13.19 -22.74 -30.37
N ALA A 18 -13.05 -22.10 -31.52
CA ALA A 18 -11.92 -21.22 -31.81
C ALA A 18 -11.77 -20.22 -30.66
N PRO A 19 -10.54 -19.96 -30.17
CA PRO A 19 -10.34 -18.95 -29.14
C PRO A 19 -10.90 -17.62 -29.61
N PRO A 20 -11.56 -16.84 -28.72
CA PRO A 20 -12.04 -15.52 -29.09
C PRO A 20 -10.87 -14.68 -29.64
N PRO A 21 -11.11 -13.81 -30.64
CA PRO A 21 -10.07 -12.97 -31.18
C PRO A 21 -9.42 -12.20 -30.03
N ALA A 22 -8.08 -12.21 -30.02
CA ALA A 22 -7.32 -11.45 -29.04
C ALA A 22 -7.83 -10.01 -29.03
N PRO A 23 -8.07 -9.39 -27.85
CA PRO A 23 -8.44 -8.00 -27.78
C PRO A 23 -7.39 -7.19 -28.52
N ALA A 24 -7.85 -6.26 -29.36
CA ALA A 24 -6.95 -5.37 -30.10
C ALA A 24 -5.99 -4.72 -29.09
N PRO A 25 -4.69 -4.60 -29.40
CA PRO A 25 -3.75 -3.97 -28.51
C PRO A 25 -4.26 -2.58 -28.16
N SER A 26 -4.51 -2.33 -26.86
CA SER A 26 -4.85 -0.99 -26.40
C SER A 26 -3.64 -0.11 -26.70
N VAL A 27 -3.81 0.85 -27.58
CA VAL A 27 -2.77 1.82 -27.89
C VAL A 27 -2.47 2.56 -26.59
N ALA A 28 -1.22 2.46 -26.11
CA ALA A 28 -0.80 3.23 -24.95
C ALA A 28 -1.03 4.73 -25.25
N PRO A 29 -1.61 5.50 -24.31
CA PRO A 29 -1.85 6.93 -24.54
C PRO A 29 -0.53 7.62 -24.92
N GLY A 30 -0.58 8.47 -25.93
CA GLY A 30 0.57 9.27 -26.37
C GLY A 30 1.07 10.18 -25.24
N PRO A 31 2.33 10.66 -25.30
CA PRO A 31 2.89 11.56 -24.30
C PRO A 31 2.04 12.83 -24.10
N ASP A 32 1.45 13.34 -25.15
CA ASP A 32 0.56 14.52 -25.10
C ASP A 32 -0.76 14.22 -24.36
N ASP A 33 -1.32 13.02 -24.53
CA ASP A 33 -2.51 12.59 -23.83
C ASP A 33 -2.24 12.42 -22.33
N ALA A 34 -1.08 11.90 -21.95
CA ALA A 34 -0.67 11.74 -20.57
C ALA A 34 -0.46 13.10 -19.88
N ALA A 35 0.15 14.06 -20.58
CA ALA A 35 0.34 15.43 -20.07
C ALA A 35 -0.99 16.16 -19.90
N ALA A 36 -1.90 16.05 -20.87
CA ALA A 36 -3.23 16.64 -20.82
C ALA A 36 -4.06 16.07 -19.66
N LYS A 37 -4.04 14.75 -19.49
CA LYS A 37 -4.70 14.07 -18.36
C LYS A 37 -4.14 14.56 -17.02
N ARG A 38 -2.82 14.69 -16.90
CA ARG A 38 -2.17 15.17 -15.69
C ARG A 38 -2.52 16.63 -15.38
N ALA A 39 -2.59 17.49 -16.40
CA ALA A 39 -3.02 18.88 -16.27
C ALA A 39 -4.50 18.99 -15.83
N ALA A 40 -5.39 18.19 -16.43
CA ALA A 40 -6.80 18.13 -16.04
C ALA A 40 -6.95 17.66 -14.58
N LEU A 41 -6.21 16.63 -14.18
CA LEU A 41 -6.23 16.13 -12.81
C LEU A 41 -5.73 17.17 -11.80
N ARG A 42 -4.66 17.93 -12.13
CA ARG A 42 -4.18 19.04 -11.30
C ARG A 42 -5.27 20.09 -11.09
N ARG A 43 -5.99 20.46 -12.15
CA ARG A 43 -7.11 21.42 -12.05
C ARG A 43 -8.20 20.91 -11.11
N ILE A 44 -8.60 19.64 -11.24
CA ILE A 44 -9.59 19.01 -10.35
C ILE A 44 -9.13 19.07 -8.89
N ILE A 45 -7.85 18.82 -8.63
CA ILE A 45 -7.29 18.86 -7.27
C ILE A 45 -7.32 20.30 -6.73
N ASP A 46 -6.89 21.28 -7.53
CA ASP A 46 -6.82 22.68 -7.10
C ASP A 46 -8.22 23.26 -6.89
N GLU A 47 -9.16 23.02 -7.80
CA GLU A 47 -10.57 23.42 -7.68
C GLU A 47 -11.27 22.69 -6.51
N GLY A 48 -11.01 21.40 -6.35
CA GLY A 48 -11.65 20.59 -5.31
C GLY A 48 -11.19 20.90 -3.89
N ARG A 49 -9.97 21.45 -3.71
CA ARG A 49 -9.51 21.95 -2.40
C ARG A 49 -10.28 23.18 -1.95
N GLY A 50 -10.84 23.97 -2.90
CA GLY A 50 -11.58 25.18 -2.66
C GLY A 50 -10.72 26.29 -2.02
N ASP A 51 -11.15 27.55 -2.21
CA ASP A 51 -10.55 28.71 -1.56
C ASP A 51 -10.92 28.82 -0.07
N ASP A 52 -11.98 28.12 0.34
CA ASP A 52 -12.47 28.12 1.72
C ASP A 52 -12.59 26.68 2.24
N ARG A 53 -11.94 26.40 3.39
CA ARG A 53 -12.00 25.11 4.11
C ARG A 53 -13.43 24.61 4.42
N ARG A 54 -14.43 25.47 4.27
CA ARG A 54 -15.84 25.17 4.52
C ARG A 54 -16.52 24.46 3.35
N ASN A 55 -16.03 24.65 2.11
CA ASN A 55 -16.68 24.16 0.89
C ASN A 55 -15.83 23.21 0.05
N GLY A 56 -14.55 22.95 0.42
CA GLY A 56 -13.63 22.07 -0.30
C GLY A 56 -13.30 20.77 0.45
N ASP A 57 -12.82 19.78 -0.27
CA ASP A 57 -12.20 18.58 0.32
C ASP A 57 -10.67 18.80 0.43
N PRO A 58 -10.13 19.10 1.62
CA PRO A 58 -8.69 19.33 1.78
C PRO A 58 -7.85 18.09 1.45
N TYR A 59 -8.48 16.92 1.41
CA TYR A 59 -7.82 15.64 1.17
C TYR A 59 -8.06 15.09 -0.25
N ILE A 60 -8.62 15.88 -1.17
CA ILE A 60 -8.91 15.43 -2.54
C ILE A 60 -7.65 14.95 -3.26
N GLY A 61 -6.52 15.66 -3.10
CA GLY A 61 -5.24 15.27 -3.69
C GLY A 61 -4.74 13.91 -3.18
N PRO A 62 -4.55 13.73 -1.86
CA PRO A 62 -4.19 12.43 -1.28
C PRO A 62 -5.16 11.30 -1.65
N ARG A 63 -6.47 11.56 -1.74
CA ARG A 63 -7.49 10.57 -2.13
C ARG A 63 -7.33 10.12 -3.57
N LEU A 64 -7.23 11.06 -4.50
CA LEU A 64 -7.02 10.77 -5.93
C LEU A 64 -5.66 10.12 -6.16
N GLY A 65 -4.62 10.57 -5.43
CA GLY A 65 -3.29 9.99 -5.49
C GLY A 65 -3.25 8.55 -4.99
N GLY A 66 -3.98 8.25 -3.92
CA GLY A 66 -4.10 6.88 -3.40
C GLY A 66 -4.73 5.93 -4.42
N THR A 67 -5.81 6.36 -5.08
CA THR A 67 -6.45 5.59 -6.15
C THR A 67 -5.52 5.43 -7.36
N ASP A 68 -4.86 6.50 -7.83
CA ASP A 68 -3.95 6.45 -8.99
C ASP A 68 -2.75 5.51 -8.73
N ILE A 69 -2.13 5.60 -7.55
CA ILE A 69 -1.02 4.70 -7.18
C ILE A 69 -1.50 3.25 -7.10
N LEU A 70 -2.65 2.98 -6.48
CA LEU A 70 -3.22 1.64 -6.43
C LEU A 70 -3.47 1.08 -7.83
N ASP A 71 -4.08 1.84 -8.73
CA ASP A 71 -4.36 1.42 -10.11
C ASP A 71 -3.06 1.10 -10.87
N ARG A 72 -2.03 1.94 -10.74
CA ARG A 72 -0.71 1.70 -11.36
C ARG A 72 -0.03 0.43 -10.82
N LEU A 73 -0.13 0.17 -9.52
CA LEU A 73 0.41 -1.06 -8.92
C LEU A 73 -0.35 -2.29 -9.44
N ILE A 74 -1.69 -2.23 -9.50
CA ILE A 74 -2.53 -3.30 -10.08
C ILE A 74 -2.14 -3.55 -11.54
N ASP A 75 -2.05 -2.50 -12.36
CA ASP A 75 -1.70 -2.62 -13.77
C ASP A 75 -0.26 -3.13 -13.98
N SER A 76 0.67 -2.70 -13.12
CA SER A 76 2.03 -3.23 -13.15
C SER A 76 2.07 -4.72 -12.84
N MET A 77 1.33 -5.15 -11.83
CA MET A 77 1.26 -6.57 -11.47
C MET A 77 0.64 -7.40 -12.60
N ARG A 78 -0.48 -6.93 -13.18
CA ARG A 78 -1.13 -7.61 -14.32
C ARG A 78 -0.21 -7.77 -15.53
N ARG A 79 0.65 -6.80 -15.81
CA ARG A 79 1.59 -6.87 -16.93
C ARG A 79 2.77 -7.82 -16.68
N ASN A 80 3.19 -7.93 -15.43
CA ASN A 80 4.41 -8.63 -15.07
C ASN A 80 4.18 -10.05 -14.52
N ASP A 81 2.96 -10.39 -14.13
CA ASP A 81 2.62 -11.71 -13.62
C ASP A 81 1.44 -12.31 -14.42
N PRO A 82 1.66 -13.41 -15.17
CA PRO A 82 0.61 -14.07 -15.94
C PRO A 82 -0.52 -14.66 -15.07
N ARG A 83 -0.28 -14.82 -13.76
CA ARG A 83 -1.29 -15.25 -12.80
C ARG A 83 -2.24 -14.14 -12.40
N GLY A 84 -1.93 -12.88 -12.74
CA GLY A 84 -2.74 -11.71 -12.48
C GLY A 84 -2.36 -10.98 -11.19
N VAL A 85 -3.37 -10.38 -10.53
CA VAL A 85 -3.16 -9.58 -9.32
C VAL A 85 -3.29 -10.46 -8.07
N HIS A 86 -2.25 -10.49 -7.27
CA HIS A 86 -2.22 -11.19 -5.98
C HIS A 86 -2.56 -10.23 -4.85
N LEU A 87 -3.71 -10.45 -4.20
CA LEU A 87 -4.18 -9.60 -3.11
C LEU A 87 -3.16 -9.48 -1.98
N ASP A 88 -2.57 -10.61 -1.56
CA ASP A 88 -1.62 -10.64 -0.46
C ASP A 88 -0.38 -9.80 -0.74
N SER A 89 0.13 -9.86 -1.98
CA SER A 89 1.25 -9.03 -2.44
C SER A 89 0.88 -7.54 -2.51
N MET A 90 -0.35 -7.20 -2.88
CA MET A 90 -0.84 -5.82 -2.89
C MET A 90 -0.97 -5.26 -1.47
N LEU A 91 -1.54 -6.04 -0.53
CA LEU A 91 -1.65 -5.68 0.88
C LEU A 91 -0.28 -5.45 1.52
N MET A 92 0.67 -6.37 1.26
CA MET A 92 2.06 -6.25 1.69
C MET A 92 2.70 -4.97 1.12
N THR A 93 2.55 -4.74 -0.19
CA THR A 93 3.13 -3.58 -0.88
C THR A 93 2.60 -2.27 -0.31
N LEU A 94 1.28 -2.12 -0.18
CA LEU A 94 0.68 -0.90 0.37
C LEU A 94 1.00 -0.72 1.86
N GLY A 95 1.05 -1.81 2.63
CA GLY A 95 1.51 -1.77 4.02
C GLY A 95 2.95 -1.26 4.12
N ALA A 96 3.86 -1.82 3.33
CA ALA A 96 5.26 -1.42 3.30
C ALA A 96 5.46 0.05 2.88
N LEU A 97 4.85 0.45 1.77
CA LEU A 97 4.91 1.83 1.27
C LEU A 97 4.28 2.82 2.26
N GLY A 98 3.11 2.50 2.83
CA GLY A 98 2.40 3.34 3.78
C GLY A 98 3.17 3.50 5.09
N GLY A 99 3.74 2.42 5.60
CA GLY A 99 4.59 2.47 6.80
C GLY A 99 5.82 3.34 6.59
N TYR A 100 6.54 3.14 5.49
CA TYR A 100 7.70 3.97 5.17
C TYR A 100 7.32 5.42 4.86
N ALA A 101 6.17 5.68 4.24
CA ALA A 101 5.66 7.04 4.00
C ALA A 101 5.48 7.83 5.30
N CYS A 102 5.11 7.18 6.41
CA CYS A 102 5.05 7.83 7.73
C CYS A 102 6.42 8.35 8.17
N GLN A 103 7.46 7.52 8.04
CA GLN A 103 8.83 7.92 8.37
C GLN A 103 9.35 9.02 7.43
N ALA A 104 9.18 8.82 6.12
CA ALA A 104 9.63 9.76 5.11
C ALA A 104 8.96 11.13 5.25
N ALA A 105 7.67 11.16 5.63
CA ALA A 105 6.93 12.38 5.91
C ALA A 105 7.52 13.14 7.10
N VAL A 106 7.74 12.46 8.22
CA VAL A 106 8.35 13.08 9.42
C VAL A 106 9.73 13.64 9.10
N ARG A 107 10.57 12.86 8.39
CA ARG A 107 11.90 13.28 7.97
C ARG A 107 11.86 14.51 7.07
N ALA A 108 10.99 14.51 6.06
CA ALA A 108 10.89 15.63 5.12
C ALA A 108 10.33 16.90 5.78
N VAL A 109 9.36 16.78 6.71
CA VAL A 109 8.85 17.91 7.48
C VAL A 109 9.93 18.47 8.39
N ALA A 110 10.68 17.64 9.10
CA ALA A 110 11.79 18.05 9.97
C ALA A 110 12.87 18.78 9.14
N ALA A 111 13.27 18.24 8.00
CA ALA A 111 14.25 18.84 7.12
C ALA A 111 13.79 20.21 6.59
N ALA A 112 12.53 20.36 6.20
CA ALA A 112 11.96 21.64 5.75
C ALA A 112 11.93 22.72 6.86
N GLN A 113 11.87 22.29 8.13
CA GLN A 113 11.91 23.17 9.31
C GLN A 113 13.32 23.38 9.87
N GLY A 114 14.36 22.79 9.26
CA GLY A 114 15.72 22.85 9.75
C GLY A 114 15.93 22.09 11.08
N VAL A 115 15.02 21.13 11.39
CA VAL A 115 15.10 20.31 12.61
C VAL A 115 15.98 19.09 12.34
N PRO A 116 17.05 18.86 13.11
CA PRO A 116 17.89 17.67 12.97
C PRO A 116 17.12 16.36 13.19
N GLU A 117 17.51 15.34 12.45
CA GLU A 117 16.86 14.01 12.48
C GLU A 117 16.82 13.41 13.90
N GLU A 118 17.87 13.60 14.68
CA GLU A 118 18.04 13.10 16.05
C GLU A 118 17.07 13.76 17.05
N ARG A 119 16.41 14.86 16.66
CA ARG A 119 15.36 15.48 17.49
C ARG A 119 13.97 14.92 17.24
N VAL A 120 13.75 14.29 16.09
CA VAL A 120 12.45 13.73 15.71
C VAL A 120 12.41 12.21 15.78
N PHE A 121 13.58 11.57 15.74
CA PHE A 121 13.70 10.12 15.84
C PHE A 121 14.64 9.69 16.96
N VAL A 122 14.31 8.57 17.59
CA VAL A 122 15.26 7.76 18.33
C VAL A 122 15.89 6.78 17.34
N VAL A 123 17.17 6.97 17.05
CA VAL A 123 17.92 6.11 16.12
C VAL A 123 18.53 4.95 16.91
N MET A 124 18.20 3.73 16.50
CA MET A 124 18.76 2.51 17.05
C MET A 124 19.62 1.81 16.00
N PHE A 125 20.74 1.23 16.44
CA PHE A 125 21.58 0.39 15.59
C PHE A 125 21.27 -1.07 15.90
N GLY A 126 20.91 -1.83 14.87
CA GLY A 126 20.71 -3.27 15.00
C GLY A 126 22.04 -4.03 15.06
N ALA A 127 21.98 -5.30 15.44
CA ALA A 127 23.14 -6.20 15.40
C ALA A 127 23.70 -6.39 13.97
N ASP A 128 22.91 -6.10 12.95
CA ASP A 128 23.27 -6.08 11.53
C ASP A 128 23.99 -4.79 11.08
N GLY A 129 24.22 -3.85 12.02
CA GLY A 129 24.84 -2.56 11.77
C GLY A 129 23.97 -1.52 11.10
N LYS A 130 22.70 -1.84 10.80
CA LYS A 130 21.77 -0.92 10.16
C LYS A 130 21.09 0.00 11.18
N ARG A 131 20.65 1.17 10.69
CA ARG A 131 19.89 2.13 11.48
C ARG A 131 18.40 1.83 11.41
N TYR A 132 17.74 2.03 12.54
CA TYR A 132 16.30 1.88 12.68
C TYR A 132 15.72 3.09 13.41
N PHE A 133 14.57 3.59 12.96
CA PHE A 133 13.97 4.82 13.44
C PHE A 133 12.74 4.54 14.30
N TYR A 134 12.72 5.17 15.48
CA TYR A 134 11.63 5.09 16.47
C TYR A 134 11.27 6.50 16.95
N GLY A 135 10.25 6.61 17.77
CA GLY A 135 9.87 7.85 18.45
C GLY A 135 8.42 8.25 18.23
N ASP A 136 7.96 9.15 19.08
CA ASP A 136 6.56 9.57 19.12
C ASP A 136 6.14 10.29 17.83
N GLU A 137 7.03 11.09 17.26
CA GLU A 137 6.74 11.78 15.99
C GLU A 137 6.44 10.80 14.84
N LEU A 138 7.08 9.63 14.84
CA LEU A 138 6.78 8.58 13.88
C LEU A 138 5.48 7.84 14.22
N ASN A 139 5.18 7.63 15.50
CA ASN A 139 3.97 6.94 15.93
C ASN A 139 2.71 7.75 15.59
N LYS A 140 2.76 9.08 15.62
CA LYS A 140 1.63 9.93 15.26
C LYS A 140 1.03 9.61 13.89
N PRO A 141 1.75 9.71 12.76
CA PRO A 141 1.19 9.39 11.45
C PRO A 141 0.95 7.89 11.23
N LEU A 142 1.66 7.03 11.94
CA LEU A 142 1.53 5.59 11.80
C LEU A 142 0.32 5.02 12.55
N LEU A 143 0.15 5.39 13.84
CA LEU A 143 -0.77 4.71 14.76
C LEU A 143 -1.74 5.64 15.51
N GLU A 144 -1.32 6.86 15.91
CA GLU A 144 -1.99 7.58 16.99
C GLU A 144 -2.91 8.70 16.52
N SER A 145 -2.55 9.39 15.43
CA SER A 145 -3.35 10.51 14.92
C SER A 145 -4.70 10.02 14.39
N GLN A 146 -5.70 10.91 14.44
CA GLN A 146 -7.04 10.65 13.91
C GLN A 146 -7.01 10.20 12.43
N ALA A 147 -6.08 10.73 11.64
CA ALA A 147 -5.84 10.35 10.24
C ALA A 147 -4.54 9.54 10.08
N SER A 148 -4.14 8.77 11.11
CA SER A 148 -3.01 7.85 11.00
C SER A 148 -3.30 6.72 10.02
N LEU A 149 -2.24 6.08 9.51
CA LEU A 149 -2.37 4.94 8.62
C LEU A 149 -3.26 3.84 9.26
N TRP A 150 -3.03 3.56 10.56
CA TRP A 150 -3.84 2.63 11.34
C TRP A 150 -5.31 3.06 11.40
N SER A 151 -5.60 4.30 11.81
CA SER A 151 -6.98 4.79 11.97
C SER A 151 -7.76 4.72 10.66
N MET A 152 -7.11 5.04 9.54
CA MET A 152 -7.72 4.98 8.21
C MET A 152 -8.01 3.54 7.77
N ALA A 153 -7.03 2.64 7.92
CA ALA A 153 -7.18 1.22 7.57
C ALA A 153 -8.23 0.54 8.47
N ALA A 154 -8.11 0.69 9.80
CA ALA A 154 -9.05 0.12 10.76
C ALA A 154 -10.47 0.68 10.61
N GLY A 155 -10.59 1.99 10.32
CA GLY A 155 -11.88 2.63 10.06
C GLY A 155 -12.60 2.05 8.83
N ARG A 156 -11.88 1.77 7.75
CA ARG A 156 -12.44 1.10 6.57
C ARG A 156 -12.77 -0.36 6.89
N ALA A 157 -11.87 -1.09 7.52
CA ALA A 157 -12.10 -2.49 7.91
C ALA A 157 -13.37 -2.63 8.77
N ARG A 158 -13.57 -1.72 9.74
CA ARG A 158 -14.79 -1.68 10.56
C ARG A 158 -16.04 -1.49 9.70
N LYS A 159 -16.03 -0.59 8.72
CA LYS A 159 -17.16 -0.37 7.81
C LYS A 159 -17.46 -1.60 6.94
N LEU A 160 -16.47 -2.45 6.68
CA LEU A 160 -16.60 -3.72 5.97
C LEU A 160 -16.91 -4.90 6.89
N GLY A 161 -17.25 -4.66 8.16
CA GLY A 161 -17.69 -5.69 9.09
C GLY A 161 -16.60 -6.31 9.95
N CYS A 162 -15.36 -5.77 9.95
CA CYS A 162 -14.30 -6.23 10.85
C CYS A 162 -14.72 -6.07 12.32
N THR A 163 -14.71 -7.15 13.05
CA THR A 163 -15.03 -7.19 14.49
C THR A 163 -13.80 -7.52 15.35
N ARG A 164 -12.75 -8.10 14.75
CA ARG A 164 -11.50 -8.48 15.41
C ARG A 164 -10.34 -7.73 14.81
N PHE A 165 -9.80 -6.79 15.56
CA PHE A 165 -8.67 -5.97 15.14
C PHE A 165 -7.36 -6.60 15.59
N PRO A 166 -6.27 -6.51 14.77
CA PRO A 166 -4.95 -6.92 15.23
C PRO A 166 -4.48 -6.05 16.40
N ASP A 167 -3.76 -6.65 17.34
CA ASP A 167 -3.09 -5.92 18.41
C ASP A 167 -1.82 -5.25 17.86
N VAL A 168 -1.94 -3.97 17.48
CA VAL A 168 -0.82 -3.20 16.93
C VAL A 168 0.31 -2.98 17.93
N ALA A 169 0.01 -3.01 19.25
CA ALA A 169 1.03 -2.90 20.28
C ALA A 169 1.87 -4.19 20.35
N GLU A 170 1.23 -5.34 20.20
CA GLU A 170 1.91 -6.63 20.11
C GLU A 170 2.77 -6.74 18.85
N ILE A 171 2.25 -6.28 17.68
CA ILE A 171 3.05 -6.20 16.45
C ILE A 171 4.27 -5.30 16.67
N ALA A 172 4.11 -4.12 17.25
CA ALA A 172 5.21 -3.20 17.52
C ALA A 172 6.26 -3.81 18.46
N LYS A 173 5.81 -4.53 19.50
CA LYS A 173 6.68 -5.26 20.41
C LYS A 173 7.47 -6.37 19.70
N HIS A 174 6.81 -7.15 18.84
CA HIS A 174 7.46 -8.16 18.02
C HIS A 174 8.51 -7.52 17.09
N VAL A 175 8.18 -6.45 16.39
CA VAL A 175 9.12 -5.71 15.53
C VAL A 175 10.32 -5.23 16.32
N ALA A 176 10.12 -4.64 17.50
CA ALA A 176 11.23 -4.18 18.35
C ALA A 176 12.14 -5.33 18.81
N SER A 177 11.59 -6.51 19.09
CA SER A 177 12.35 -7.68 19.53
C SER A 177 13.15 -8.34 18.40
N THR A 178 12.85 -8.04 17.14
CA THR A 178 13.50 -8.65 15.96
C THR A 178 14.49 -7.72 15.27
N VAL A 179 14.64 -6.48 15.72
CA VAL A 179 15.57 -5.49 15.13
C VAL A 179 16.98 -6.06 15.01
N GLY A 180 17.59 -5.89 13.83
CA GLY A 180 18.94 -6.36 13.53
C GLY A 180 19.08 -7.87 13.37
N THR A 181 17.97 -8.60 13.33
CA THR A 181 17.95 -10.04 13.06
C THR A 181 17.36 -10.36 11.68
N ASN A 182 17.56 -11.59 11.21
CA ASN A 182 16.94 -12.07 9.95
C ASN A 182 15.39 -12.19 10.01
N ALA A 183 14.80 -12.04 11.19
CA ALA A 183 13.34 -12.06 11.39
C ALA A 183 12.71 -10.67 11.24
N PHE A 184 13.52 -9.59 11.30
CA PHE A 184 13.01 -8.23 11.18
C PHE A 184 12.36 -8.00 9.81
N GLY A 185 11.16 -7.41 9.83
CA GLY A 185 10.42 -7.07 8.61
C GLY A 185 9.76 -8.26 7.91
N LYS A 186 9.88 -9.48 8.44
CA LYS A 186 9.11 -10.64 7.98
C LYS A 186 7.76 -10.66 8.66
N PRO A 187 6.66 -10.42 7.92
CA PRO A 187 5.34 -10.38 8.51
C PRO A 187 4.88 -11.77 8.96
N ARG A 188 4.12 -11.83 10.02
CA ARG A 188 3.37 -13.02 10.41
C ARG A 188 2.14 -13.10 9.52
N VAL A 189 2.23 -13.92 8.49
CA VAL A 189 1.21 -14.00 7.43
C VAL A 189 -0.03 -14.72 7.96
N PRO A 190 -1.25 -14.13 7.86
CA PRO A 190 -2.47 -14.80 8.24
C PRO A 190 -2.71 -16.11 7.47
N ALA A 191 -3.42 -17.05 8.08
CA ALA A 191 -3.71 -18.35 7.46
C ALA A 191 -4.42 -18.17 6.10
N GLY A 192 -3.97 -18.90 5.11
CA GLY A 192 -4.50 -18.86 3.75
C GLY A 192 -3.92 -17.75 2.86
N MET A 193 -3.03 -16.90 3.37
CA MET A 193 -2.31 -15.89 2.61
C MET A 193 -0.87 -16.34 2.32
N HIS A 194 -0.30 -15.86 1.21
CA HIS A 194 1.05 -16.23 0.77
C HIS A 194 1.78 -15.03 0.19
N LEU A 195 2.99 -14.78 0.66
CA LEU A 195 3.84 -13.72 0.12
C LEU A 195 4.89 -14.32 -0.82
N PHE A 196 5.10 -13.65 -1.94
CA PHE A 196 6.08 -14.05 -2.96
C PHE A 196 7.38 -13.24 -2.86
N ASP A 197 7.38 -12.19 -2.03
CA ASP A 197 8.50 -11.26 -1.90
C ASP A 197 8.60 -10.77 -0.44
N GLU A 198 9.68 -10.10 -0.07
CA GLU A 198 9.85 -9.50 1.26
C GLU A 198 9.43 -8.01 1.23
N PRO A 199 8.78 -7.49 2.28
CA PRO A 199 8.33 -6.09 2.35
C PRO A 199 9.46 -5.09 2.08
N VAL A 200 10.65 -5.33 2.62
CA VAL A 200 11.81 -4.43 2.45
C VAL A 200 12.31 -4.40 1.01
N THR A 201 12.31 -5.54 0.32
CA THR A 201 12.71 -5.65 -1.09
C THR A 201 11.74 -4.89 -1.99
N ILE A 202 10.44 -5.07 -1.78
CA ILE A 202 9.39 -4.34 -2.51
C ILE A 202 9.50 -2.85 -2.25
N LEU A 203 9.66 -2.45 -0.98
CA LEU A 203 9.79 -1.06 -0.59
C LEU A 203 10.99 -0.39 -1.28
N ALA A 204 12.18 -0.99 -1.21
CA ALA A 204 13.39 -0.45 -1.82
C ALA A 204 13.26 -0.29 -3.35
N ARG A 205 12.58 -1.24 -3.99
CA ARG A 205 12.36 -1.21 -5.45
C ARG A 205 11.33 -0.14 -5.87
N LEU A 206 10.25 0.02 -5.12
CA LEU A 206 9.13 0.86 -5.56
C LEU A 206 9.20 2.30 -5.05
N TRP A 207 9.73 2.54 -3.85
CA TRP A 207 9.71 3.85 -3.23
C TRP A 207 10.30 4.98 -4.09
N PRO A 208 11.46 4.80 -4.76
CA PRO A 208 12.05 5.86 -5.59
C PRO A 208 11.15 6.35 -6.73
N ALA A 209 10.30 5.46 -7.26
CA ALA A 209 9.36 5.80 -8.32
C ALA A 209 8.02 6.33 -7.78
N ILE A 210 7.59 5.86 -6.61
CA ILE A 210 6.30 6.21 -6.00
C ILE A 210 6.35 7.54 -5.25
N GLN A 211 7.47 7.87 -4.59
CA GLN A 211 7.60 9.11 -3.83
C GLN A 211 7.34 10.39 -4.65
N PRO A 212 7.90 10.56 -5.86
CA PRO A 212 7.59 11.74 -6.69
C PRO A 212 6.12 11.84 -7.08
N GLU A 213 5.45 10.70 -7.31
CA GLU A 213 4.02 10.66 -7.60
C GLU A 213 3.21 11.07 -6.35
N ALA A 214 3.51 10.53 -5.18
CA ALA A 214 2.88 10.94 -3.94
C ALA A 214 3.06 12.45 -3.68
N ALA A 215 4.27 12.97 -3.91
CA ALA A 215 4.56 14.40 -3.78
C ALA A 215 3.77 15.26 -4.77
N TRP A 216 3.48 14.74 -5.95
CA TRP A 216 2.70 15.46 -6.95
C TRP A 216 1.22 15.62 -6.56
N PHE A 217 0.61 14.64 -5.90
CA PHE A 217 -0.78 14.68 -5.47
C PHE A 217 -0.99 15.48 -4.17
N CYS A 218 0.04 15.57 -3.33
CA CYS A 218 -0.02 16.16 -2.00
C CYS A 218 0.44 17.63 -1.99
N THR A 219 -0.01 18.40 -1.02
CA THR A 219 0.50 19.77 -0.77
C THR A 219 1.84 19.77 -0.06
N GLY A 220 2.11 18.71 0.68
CA GLY A 220 3.36 18.52 1.38
C GLY A 220 3.52 17.09 1.92
N PRO A 221 4.71 16.80 2.45
CA PRO A 221 5.05 15.44 2.91
C PRO A 221 4.12 14.91 4.01
N ALA A 222 3.56 15.80 4.85
CA ALA A 222 2.64 15.42 5.93
C ALA A 222 1.38 14.68 5.42
N GLU A 223 1.03 14.84 4.14
CA GLU A 223 -0.12 14.17 3.53
C GLU A 223 0.21 12.78 2.97
N TRP A 224 1.49 12.40 2.85
CA TRP A 224 1.86 11.09 2.28
C TRP A 224 1.25 9.89 3.03
N PRO A 225 1.27 9.83 4.38
CA PRO A 225 0.62 8.75 5.10
C PRO A 225 -0.87 8.61 4.77
N MET A 226 -1.59 9.74 4.62
CA MET A 226 -3.00 9.74 4.25
C MET A 226 -3.23 9.22 2.84
N LEU A 227 -2.37 9.56 1.88
CA LEU A 227 -2.46 9.05 0.52
C LEU A 227 -2.43 7.51 0.50
N PHE A 228 -1.48 6.90 1.22
CA PHE A 228 -1.44 5.44 1.33
C PHE A 228 -2.59 4.88 2.17
N GLY A 229 -3.07 5.61 3.17
CA GLY A 229 -4.27 5.28 3.90
C GLY A 229 -5.50 5.18 2.97
N PHE A 230 -5.66 6.11 2.03
CA PHE A 230 -6.73 6.05 1.01
C PHE A 230 -6.53 4.89 0.04
N ALA A 231 -5.29 4.61 -0.41
CA ALA A 231 -5.00 3.46 -1.25
C ALA A 231 -5.37 2.12 -0.57
N ILE A 232 -5.05 1.98 0.73
CA ILE A 232 -5.43 0.81 1.52
C ILE A 232 -6.94 0.70 1.66
N GLN A 233 -7.65 1.80 1.93
CA GLN A 233 -9.10 1.82 2.02
C GLN A 233 -9.77 1.39 0.70
N ASP A 234 -9.25 1.85 -0.44
CA ASP A 234 -9.73 1.50 -1.76
C ASP A 234 -9.47 0.02 -2.08
N LEU A 235 -8.26 -0.48 -1.76
CA LEU A 235 -7.94 -1.90 -1.91
C LEU A 235 -8.88 -2.78 -1.07
N PHE A 236 -9.16 -2.43 0.19
CA PHE A 236 -10.07 -3.18 1.05
C PHE A 236 -11.48 -3.24 0.45
N GLU A 237 -11.98 -2.13 -0.10
CA GLU A 237 -13.30 -2.10 -0.75
C GLU A 237 -13.35 -2.98 -1.99
N ARG A 238 -12.32 -2.92 -2.85
CA ARG A 238 -12.24 -3.73 -4.08
C ARG A 238 -12.07 -5.22 -3.78
N ALA A 239 -11.45 -5.56 -2.66
CA ALA A 239 -11.13 -6.95 -2.29
C ALA A 239 -12.04 -7.53 -1.20
N LYS A 240 -13.12 -6.86 -0.83
CA LYS A 240 -13.99 -7.23 0.30
C LYS A 240 -14.55 -8.66 0.24
N ASP A 241 -14.75 -9.17 -0.97
CA ASP A 241 -15.27 -10.52 -1.21
C ASP A 241 -14.17 -11.56 -1.47
N ALA A 242 -12.88 -11.14 -1.52
CA ALA A 242 -11.76 -12.00 -1.86
C ALA A 242 -11.06 -12.60 -0.64
N ALA A 243 -11.06 -11.89 0.51
CA ALA A 243 -10.46 -12.36 1.75
C ALA A 243 -11.15 -11.73 2.97
N PRO A 244 -11.07 -12.37 4.15
CA PRO A 244 -11.51 -11.75 5.40
C PRO A 244 -10.76 -10.45 5.65
N VAL A 245 -11.51 -9.37 5.89
CA VAL A 245 -10.94 -8.04 6.07
C VAL A 245 -10.02 -7.95 7.29
N GLU A 246 -10.26 -8.78 8.32
CA GLU A 246 -9.39 -8.94 9.48
C GLU A 246 -7.97 -9.36 9.08
N ASN A 247 -7.87 -10.34 8.17
CA ASN A 247 -6.60 -10.83 7.66
C ASN A 247 -5.90 -9.76 6.81
N ALA A 248 -6.66 -9.06 5.96
CA ALA A 248 -6.13 -7.96 5.16
C ALA A 248 -5.56 -6.84 6.04
N LEU A 249 -6.29 -6.43 7.08
CA LEU A 249 -5.86 -5.41 8.02
C LEU A 249 -4.62 -5.86 8.82
N ALA A 250 -4.61 -7.11 9.29
CA ALA A 250 -3.46 -7.67 10.01
C ALA A 250 -2.20 -7.66 9.14
N LEU A 251 -2.29 -8.14 7.89
CA LEU A 251 -1.14 -8.18 6.98
C LEU A 251 -0.61 -6.78 6.66
N VAL A 252 -1.50 -5.82 6.42
CA VAL A 252 -1.10 -4.41 6.19
C VAL A 252 -0.28 -3.89 7.36
N MET A 253 -0.72 -4.12 8.61
CA MET A 253 -0.01 -3.61 9.79
C MET A 253 1.27 -4.38 10.11
N GLU A 254 1.30 -5.69 9.88
CA GLU A 254 2.50 -6.52 9.98
C GLU A 254 3.61 -6.06 9.01
N CYS A 255 3.24 -5.44 7.88
CA CYS A 255 4.19 -4.85 6.94
C CYS A 255 4.49 -3.37 7.24
N ALA A 256 3.48 -2.58 7.63
CA ALA A 256 3.63 -1.14 7.82
C ALA A 256 4.51 -0.81 9.02
N ILE A 257 4.31 -1.48 10.15
CA ILE A 257 5.04 -1.17 11.38
C ILE A 257 6.55 -1.39 11.21
N PRO A 258 7.07 -2.54 10.74
CA PRO A 258 8.50 -2.69 10.55
C PRO A 258 9.06 -1.79 9.44
N MET A 259 8.33 -1.61 8.33
CA MET A 259 8.82 -0.77 7.23
C MET A 259 8.87 0.73 7.59
N SER A 260 8.11 1.17 8.58
CA SER A 260 8.26 2.52 9.13
C SER A 260 9.58 2.73 9.90
N LYS A 261 10.33 1.66 10.19
CA LYS A 261 11.58 1.73 10.98
C LYS A 261 12.84 1.65 10.13
N VAL A 262 12.75 1.16 8.87
CA VAL A 262 13.93 0.91 8.03
C VAL A 262 14.57 2.20 7.51
N ASP A 263 15.90 2.20 7.38
CA ASP A 263 16.66 3.25 6.69
C ASP A 263 16.99 2.81 5.26
N LEU A 264 16.26 3.35 4.27
CA LEU A 264 16.57 3.09 2.86
C LEU A 264 17.74 3.91 2.32
N GLN A 265 18.24 4.90 3.09
CA GLN A 265 19.34 5.78 2.64
C GLN A 265 20.72 5.25 3.03
N ALA A 266 20.76 4.22 3.86
CA ALA A 266 22.00 3.62 4.37
C ALA A 266 22.52 2.44 3.51
N GLY A 267 22.07 2.33 2.25
CA GLY A 267 22.49 1.32 1.29
C GLY A 267 23.54 1.82 0.31
#